data_27078f603d88f20547639d1b28e09f7b
#
_entry.id   27078f603d88f20547639d1b28e09f7b
#
_cell.length_a   1.000
_cell.length_b   1.000
_cell.length_c   1.000
_cell.angle_alpha   90.00
_cell.angle_beta   90.00
_cell.angle_gamma   90.00
#
_symmetry.space_group_name_H-M   'P 1'
#
loop_
_entity.id
_entity.type
_entity.pdbx_description
1 polymer ?
#
loop_
_entity_poly.entity_id
_entity_poly.type
_entity_poly.pdbx_seq_one_letter_code
_entity_poly.pdbx_strand_id
1 'polypeptide(L)'
;PSLSTTASTICQGGNVTYTILLNGSSTPVATATYTFKLNGAVVQQIMGTNTMTFGAGATAIANGDKITIDVIDGQSNAFNGCLVDTSTISRTITVSAPPVATLVSNSTPSLTVCAGESVSFTAGPSGSGETYQFFKGGSAAAGGEVSGNIYTTSLSGQSTITVIVTNSASCSSSRTLTMDVPVLASPGVIADPTDITLCIGDSLGDMASTSAATTNTNLSSSGSMVSYQWQTRTNVAAGWQNINSATTSSLLMSSTPVFVNGTTEVRRLAYADINSVFCLSAGSPSNVVTITTSIDRAPVISVSSNPVCSPDIATMVFSVSTTGSDTGGGGVDTYQWLRNGAPISGATASRYTPISGDFIDGDQISIAVSTASPF
;
A
#
# COMPACT_ATOMS: atom_id res chain seq x y z
N PRO A 1 38.77 42.53 36.31
CA PRO A 1 37.53 42.03 35.70
C PRO A 1 37.78 40.74 34.95
N SER A 2 36.76 39.90 34.77
CA SER A 2 36.77 38.70 33.97
C SER A 2 35.52 38.65 33.07
N LEU A 3 35.56 37.83 32.04
CA LEU A 3 34.45 37.67 31.10
C LEU A 3 33.88 36.28 31.26
N SER A 4 32.60 36.20 31.62
CA SER A 4 31.79 34.98 31.62
C SER A 4 30.98 34.90 30.33
N THR A 5 30.71 33.70 29.86
CA THR A 5 29.89 33.47 28.67
C THR A 5 28.97 32.28 28.89
N THR A 6 27.81 32.31 28.28
CA THR A 6 26.87 31.21 28.33
C THR A 6 27.36 29.96 27.51
N ALA A 7 28.21 30.18 26.52
CA ALA A 7 28.80 29.12 25.71
C ALA A 7 30.14 29.56 25.10
N SER A 8 31.07 28.62 24.90
CA SER A 8 32.33 28.83 24.16
C SER A 8 32.17 28.45 22.68
N THR A 9 31.20 27.65 22.35
CA THR A 9 30.85 27.23 20.99
C THR A 9 29.34 27.44 20.78
N ILE A 10 28.99 28.02 19.64
CA ILE A 10 27.56 28.19 19.24
C ILE A 10 27.37 27.67 17.82
N CYS A 11 26.13 27.41 17.47
CA CYS A 11 25.77 27.09 16.10
C CYS A 11 25.66 28.36 15.26
N GLN A 12 25.93 28.26 13.97
CA GLN A 12 25.74 29.36 13.03
C GLN A 12 24.31 29.94 13.15
N GLY A 13 24.23 31.25 13.36
CA GLY A 13 22.97 31.96 13.63
C GLY A 13 22.47 31.86 15.07
N GLY A 14 23.18 31.15 15.94
CA GLY A 14 22.88 31.10 17.38
C GLY A 14 23.33 32.34 18.13
N ASN A 15 22.89 32.45 19.39
CA ASN A 15 23.18 33.58 20.28
C ASN A 15 24.13 33.16 21.41
N VAL A 16 24.96 34.11 21.88
CA VAL A 16 25.77 33.96 23.07
C VAL A 16 25.70 35.22 23.90
N THR A 17 25.54 35.05 25.19
CA THR A 17 25.53 36.20 26.15
C THR A 17 26.85 36.24 26.90
N TYR A 18 27.46 37.41 26.90
CA TYR A 18 28.66 37.69 27.66
C TYR A 18 28.27 38.55 28.88
N THR A 19 28.84 38.22 30.02
CA THR A 19 28.68 38.95 31.28
C THR A 19 30.07 39.35 31.79
N ILE A 20 30.21 40.62 32.15
CA ILE A 20 31.44 41.10 32.81
C ILE A 20 31.30 40.81 34.30
N LEU A 21 32.33 40.15 34.85
CA LEU A 21 32.44 39.94 36.28
C LEU A 21 33.48 40.92 36.83
N LEU A 22 33.07 41.83 37.74
CA LEU A 22 33.94 42.70 38.46
C LEU A 22 34.21 42.10 39.85
N ASN A 23 35.53 41.82 40.12
CA ASN A 23 35.93 41.13 41.37
C ASN A 23 35.16 39.81 41.64
N GLY A 24 34.78 39.09 40.55
CA GLY A 24 34.02 37.86 40.65
C GLY A 24 32.52 38.04 40.78
N SER A 25 32.00 39.27 40.93
CA SER A 25 30.57 39.57 41.04
C SER A 25 29.96 39.80 39.66
N SER A 26 28.80 39.19 39.40
CA SER A 26 27.95 39.46 38.25
C SER A 26 27.01 40.64 38.42
N THR A 27 27.03 41.28 39.59
CA THR A 27 26.21 42.48 39.82
C THR A 27 26.79 43.67 39.06
N PRO A 28 26.01 44.35 38.21
CA PRO A 28 26.51 45.48 37.44
C PRO A 28 26.74 46.69 38.40
N VAL A 29 27.75 47.49 38.11
CA VAL A 29 27.94 48.78 38.76
C VAL A 29 27.10 49.82 38.03
N ALA A 30 26.13 50.42 38.72
CA ALA A 30 25.13 51.28 38.08
C ALA A 30 25.71 52.53 37.41
N THR A 31 26.87 53.00 37.87
CA THR A 31 27.56 54.20 37.32
C THR A 31 28.62 53.86 36.27
N ALA A 32 28.94 52.57 36.10
CA ALA A 32 29.93 52.14 35.12
C ALA A 32 29.35 52.08 33.70
N THR A 33 30.18 52.52 32.74
CA THR A 33 29.88 52.39 31.33
C THR A 33 30.59 51.15 30.77
N TYR A 34 29.84 50.25 30.20
CA TYR A 34 30.32 49.03 29.60
C TYR A 34 30.31 49.17 28.08
N THR A 35 31.45 49.05 27.45
CA THR A 35 31.60 49.14 25.98
C THR A 35 31.92 47.78 25.41
N PHE A 36 30.98 47.20 24.71
CA PHE A 36 31.10 45.89 24.03
C PHE A 36 31.64 46.10 22.62
N LYS A 37 32.66 45.35 22.26
CA LYS A 37 33.34 45.43 20.92
C LYS A 37 33.41 44.06 20.28
N LEU A 38 33.15 44.02 18.97
CA LEU A 38 33.35 42.86 18.11
C LEU A 38 34.53 43.15 17.16
N ASN A 39 35.57 42.35 17.23
CA ASN A 39 36.80 42.58 16.45
C ASN A 39 37.35 44.01 16.56
N GLY A 40 37.25 44.62 17.74
CA GLY A 40 37.70 45.97 18.01
C GLY A 40 36.68 47.08 17.69
N ALA A 41 35.66 46.81 16.91
CA ALA A 41 34.59 47.77 16.62
C ALA A 41 33.56 47.83 17.76
N VAL A 42 33.17 49.00 18.19
CA VAL A 42 32.12 49.19 19.21
C VAL A 42 30.80 48.78 18.65
N VAL A 43 30.17 47.79 19.32
CA VAL A 43 28.82 47.28 18.96
C VAL A 43 27.79 47.96 19.84
N GLN A 44 28.09 48.10 21.14
CA GLN A 44 27.18 48.67 22.08
C GLN A 44 27.94 49.33 23.25
N GLN A 45 27.42 50.45 23.77
CA GLN A 45 27.88 51.11 24.95
C GLN A 45 26.67 51.34 25.87
N ILE A 46 26.73 50.82 27.09
CA ILE A 46 25.60 50.85 28.03
C ILE A 46 26.11 51.17 29.41
N MET A 47 25.43 52.10 30.12
CA MET A 47 25.69 52.40 31.52
C MET A 47 24.85 51.49 32.43
N GLY A 48 25.46 50.92 33.45
CA GLY A 48 24.78 50.12 34.45
C GLY A 48 24.33 48.74 34.02
N THR A 49 24.72 48.27 32.82
CA THR A 49 24.40 46.93 32.29
C THR A 49 25.67 46.25 31.84
N ASN A 50 26.05 45.16 32.52
CA ASN A 50 27.27 44.41 32.31
C ASN A 50 27.10 43.15 31.40
N THR A 51 25.93 43.00 30.75
CA THR A 51 25.61 41.84 29.89
C THR A 51 25.23 42.30 28.52
N MET A 52 25.63 41.52 27.50
CA MET A 52 25.23 41.71 26.12
C MET A 52 25.10 40.36 25.39
N THR A 53 24.07 40.26 24.58
CA THR A 53 23.85 39.08 23.72
C THR A 53 24.29 39.40 22.28
N PHE A 54 25.16 38.57 21.73
CA PHE A 54 25.59 38.59 20.36
C PHE A 54 24.93 37.46 19.59
N GLY A 55 24.71 37.62 18.29
CA GLY A 55 24.23 36.49 17.45
C GLY A 55 23.32 36.85 16.28
N ALA A 56 22.54 37.97 16.37
CA ALA A 56 21.62 38.33 15.28
C ALA A 56 21.81 39.76 14.80
N GLY A 57 21.56 40.03 13.53
CA GLY A 57 21.62 41.37 12.94
C GLY A 57 23.03 41.97 12.97
N ALA A 58 23.19 43.22 13.42
CA ALA A 58 24.45 43.94 13.49
C ALA A 58 25.47 43.31 14.47
N THR A 59 25.06 42.38 15.30
CA THR A 59 25.89 41.63 16.26
C THR A 59 26.13 40.19 15.80
N ALA A 60 25.91 39.86 14.54
CA ALA A 60 26.18 38.55 13.99
C ALA A 60 27.64 38.15 14.22
N ILE A 61 27.85 36.91 14.68
CA ILE A 61 29.16 36.37 15.02
C ILE A 61 29.56 35.34 13.99
N ALA A 62 30.81 35.44 13.53
CA ALA A 62 31.49 34.45 12.71
C ALA A 62 32.48 33.63 13.56
N ASN A 63 32.90 32.48 13.02
CA ASN A 63 33.91 31.66 13.68
C ASN A 63 35.25 32.40 13.80
N GLY A 64 35.78 32.44 15.02
CA GLY A 64 37.04 33.11 15.32
C GLY A 64 36.90 34.58 15.70
N ASP A 65 35.68 35.15 15.71
CA ASP A 65 35.47 36.53 16.15
C ASP A 65 35.93 36.74 17.60
N LYS A 66 36.51 37.90 17.83
CA LYS A 66 37.02 38.29 19.11
C LYS A 66 36.07 39.30 19.79
N ILE A 67 35.55 38.96 20.92
CA ILE A 67 34.73 39.85 21.76
C ILE A 67 35.67 40.47 22.80
N THR A 68 35.65 41.80 22.87
CA THR A 68 36.37 42.56 23.91
C THR A 68 35.41 43.54 24.58
N ILE A 69 35.69 43.81 25.84
CA ILE A 69 34.82 44.70 26.63
C ILE A 69 35.70 45.65 27.44
N ASP A 70 35.40 46.95 27.33
CA ASP A 70 35.97 47.99 28.15
C ASP A 70 34.99 48.43 29.19
N VAL A 71 35.45 48.69 30.38
CA VAL A 71 34.65 49.19 31.49
C VAL A 71 35.21 50.50 32.00
N ILE A 72 34.41 51.57 32.02
CA ILE A 72 34.76 52.87 32.58
C ILE A 72 33.77 53.16 33.72
N ASP A 73 34.27 53.33 34.91
CA ASP A 73 33.43 53.78 36.04
C ASP A 73 33.29 55.34 36.01
N GLY A 74 32.04 55.80 36.03
CA GLY A 74 31.74 57.24 36.05
C GLY A 74 31.95 57.91 37.42
N GLN A 75 32.29 57.11 38.45
CA GLN A 75 32.60 57.65 39.78
C GLN A 75 34.11 57.68 40.00
N SER A 76 34.65 58.87 40.20
CA SER A 76 36.06 59.11 40.44
C SER A 76 36.70 58.42 41.64
N ASN A 77 35.93 57.68 42.43
CA ASN A 77 36.37 57.07 43.69
C ASN A 77 36.34 55.53 43.73
N ALA A 78 35.66 54.83 42.82
CA ALA A 78 35.58 53.38 42.90
C ALA A 78 36.78 52.67 42.23
N PHE A 79 37.44 53.32 41.25
CA PHE A 79 38.64 52.83 40.55
C PHE A 79 39.74 53.90 40.40
N ASN A 80 39.76 54.99 41.18
CA ASN A 80 40.73 56.09 41.07
C ASN A 80 40.88 56.69 39.64
N GLY A 81 39.77 56.72 38.87
CA GLY A 81 39.80 57.22 37.49
C GLY A 81 40.60 56.33 36.54
N CYS A 82 41.00 55.17 36.96
CA CYS A 82 41.72 54.21 36.08
C CYS A 82 40.75 53.55 35.13
N LEU A 83 40.96 53.73 33.84
CA LEU A 83 40.45 52.82 32.82
C LEU A 83 40.85 51.42 33.26
N VAL A 84 39.89 50.56 33.56
CA VAL A 84 40.19 49.13 33.65
C VAL A 84 40.67 48.73 32.27
N ASP A 85 41.97 48.42 32.11
CA ASP A 85 42.48 47.95 30.87
C ASP A 85 41.81 46.62 30.50
N THR A 86 40.80 46.72 29.66
CA THR A 86 40.02 45.60 29.21
C THR A 86 40.65 44.88 28.00
N SER A 87 41.79 45.39 27.51
CA SER A 87 42.53 44.76 26.41
C SER A 87 42.94 43.34 26.72
N THR A 88 43.00 42.95 27.99
CA THR A 88 43.22 41.58 28.45
C THR A 88 41.96 40.72 28.56
N ILE A 89 40.78 41.35 28.51
CA ILE A 89 39.50 40.63 28.63
C ILE A 89 38.94 40.42 27.22
N SER A 90 39.33 39.33 26.63
CA SER A 90 38.82 38.93 25.34
C SER A 90 38.50 37.45 25.33
N ARG A 91 37.51 37.08 24.55
CA ARG A 91 37.15 35.69 24.24
C ARG A 91 37.00 35.54 22.75
N THR A 92 37.54 34.45 22.24
CA THR A 92 37.24 34.00 20.88
C THR A 92 36.05 33.02 20.96
N ILE A 93 35.10 33.18 20.09
CA ILE A 93 33.94 32.30 19.98
C ILE A 93 34.16 31.31 18.82
N THR A 94 33.83 30.08 19.05
CA THR A 94 33.74 29.06 18.01
C THR A 94 32.34 29.01 17.46
N VAL A 95 32.19 29.18 16.16
CA VAL A 95 30.86 29.02 15.48
C VAL A 95 30.93 27.77 14.63
N SER A 96 30.11 26.82 14.93
CA SER A 96 30.00 25.55 14.21
C SER A 96 28.84 25.60 13.21
N ALA A 97 29.13 25.23 11.97
CA ALA A 97 28.06 25.04 10.98
C ALA A 97 27.28 23.75 11.30
N PRO A 98 25.93 23.75 11.14
CA PRO A 98 25.17 22.52 11.22
C PRO A 98 25.60 21.55 10.11
N PRO A 99 25.52 20.24 10.34
CA PRO A 99 25.81 19.26 9.28
C PRO A 99 24.82 19.43 8.12
N VAL A 100 25.19 19.02 6.91
CA VAL A 100 24.24 18.96 5.79
C VAL A 100 23.57 17.60 5.83
N ALA A 101 22.37 17.54 6.42
CA ALA A 101 21.65 16.28 6.55
C ALA A 101 21.25 15.71 5.18
N THR A 102 21.60 14.46 4.94
CA THR A 102 21.14 13.66 3.81
C THR A 102 20.36 12.46 4.30
N LEU A 103 19.43 11.97 3.49
CA LEU A 103 18.64 10.77 3.78
C LEU A 103 18.38 10.05 2.46
N VAL A 104 18.75 8.77 2.39
CA VAL A 104 18.61 7.94 1.19
C VAL A 104 17.92 6.64 1.58
N SER A 105 16.95 6.20 0.77
CA SER A 105 16.30 4.90 0.90
C SER A 105 16.99 3.85 0.02
N ASN A 106 17.02 2.59 0.45
CA ASN A 106 17.45 1.48 -0.40
C ASN A 106 16.48 1.17 -1.55
N SER A 107 15.28 1.74 -1.55
CA SER A 107 14.28 1.64 -2.64
C SER A 107 14.42 2.76 -3.69
N THR A 108 15.54 3.51 -3.70
CA THR A 108 15.79 4.51 -4.74
C THR A 108 15.99 3.87 -6.12
N PRO A 109 15.58 4.55 -7.23
CA PRO A 109 15.11 5.95 -7.28
C PRO A 109 13.61 6.15 -7.02
N SER A 110 12.81 5.08 -6.97
CA SER A 110 11.34 5.19 -7.01
C SER A 110 10.70 5.74 -5.73
N LEU A 111 11.39 5.67 -4.57
CA LEU A 111 10.83 5.97 -3.25
C LEU A 111 9.51 5.23 -2.96
N THR A 112 9.38 4.02 -3.53
CA THR A 112 8.19 3.18 -3.43
C THR A 112 8.57 1.84 -2.83
N VAL A 113 7.72 1.32 -1.94
CA VAL A 113 7.88 0.02 -1.29
C VAL A 113 6.50 -0.62 -1.11
N CYS A 114 6.42 -1.93 -1.20
CA CYS A 114 5.17 -2.64 -0.93
C CYS A 114 4.83 -2.64 0.56
N ALA A 115 3.54 -2.61 0.87
CA ALA A 115 3.06 -2.64 2.25
C ALA A 115 3.60 -3.87 3.00
N GLY A 116 4.19 -3.64 4.17
CA GLY A 116 4.77 -4.69 5.01
C GLY A 116 6.20 -5.09 4.66
N GLU A 117 6.74 -4.69 3.51
CA GLU A 117 8.14 -4.95 3.18
C GLU A 117 9.09 -4.08 3.99
N SER A 118 10.27 -4.61 4.24
CA SER A 118 11.32 -3.92 4.99
C SER A 118 12.05 -2.93 4.09
N VAL A 119 12.19 -1.70 4.55
CA VAL A 119 12.93 -0.64 3.90
C VAL A 119 13.94 -0.03 4.84
N SER A 120 15.15 0.26 4.33
CA SER A 120 16.23 0.87 5.10
C SER A 120 16.54 2.27 4.59
N PHE A 121 16.75 3.19 5.52
CA PHE A 121 17.10 4.58 5.29
C PHE A 121 18.50 4.85 5.85
N THR A 122 19.37 5.39 5.05
CA THR A 122 20.72 5.76 5.45
C THR A 122 20.84 7.29 5.53
N ALA A 123 21.22 7.77 6.70
CA ALA A 123 21.46 9.20 6.93
C ALA A 123 22.94 9.56 6.73
N GLY A 124 23.19 10.78 6.34
CA GLY A 124 24.53 11.37 6.22
C GLY A 124 24.56 12.82 6.72
N PRO A 125 25.78 13.40 6.88
CA PRO A 125 27.07 12.77 6.66
C PRO A 125 27.36 11.65 7.69
N SER A 126 28.09 10.61 7.26
CA SER A 126 28.57 9.55 8.16
C SER A 126 29.98 9.92 8.64
N GLY A 127 30.10 10.42 9.85
CA GLY A 127 31.37 10.81 10.43
C GLY A 127 31.48 10.45 11.92
N SER A 128 32.66 10.62 12.50
CA SER A 128 32.84 10.47 13.93
C SER A 128 32.37 11.73 14.65
N GLY A 129 31.29 11.63 15.39
CA GLY A 129 30.77 12.72 16.22
C GLY A 129 29.37 13.20 15.84
N GLU A 130 28.76 12.66 14.76
CA GLU A 130 27.38 12.88 14.44
C GLU A 130 26.49 11.90 15.21
N THR A 131 25.32 12.40 15.62
CA THR A 131 24.22 11.61 16.17
C THR A 131 22.99 11.74 15.29
N TYR A 132 22.20 10.68 15.20
CA TYR A 132 21.04 10.58 14.30
C TYR A 132 19.77 10.26 15.10
N GLN A 133 18.74 11.02 14.83
CA GLN A 133 17.42 10.75 15.39
C GLN A 133 16.42 10.65 14.23
N PHE A 134 15.81 9.47 14.08
CA PHE A 134 14.84 9.21 13.03
C PHE A 134 13.40 9.33 13.54
N PHE A 135 12.52 9.74 12.63
CA PHE A 135 11.10 9.88 12.88
C PHE A 135 10.33 9.25 11.71
N LYS A 136 9.24 8.57 12.03
CA LYS A 136 8.28 8.01 11.09
C LYS A 136 6.92 8.64 11.34
N GLY A 137 6.39 9.37 10.35
CA GLY A 137 5.13 10.09 10.47
C GLY A 137 5.11 11.08 11.64
N GLY A 138 6.25 11.69 11.98
CA GLY A 138 6.40 12.61 13.11
C GLY A 138 6.69 11.97 14.48
N SER A 139 6.55 10.64 14.60
CA SER A 139 6.89 9.91 15.84
C SER A 139 8.32 9.40 15.80
N ALA A 140 9.02 9.45 16.93
CA ALA A 140 10.39 8.94 17.04
C ALA A 140 10.43 7.43 16.74
N ALA A 141 11.45 7.01 15.96
CA ALA A 141 11.67 5.61 15.64
C ALA A 141 12.01 4.80 16.90
N ALA A 142 11.55 3.55 16.96
CA ALA A 142 11.88 2.64 18.06
C ALA A 142 13.36 2.27 18.05
N GLY A 143 13.97 2.14 19.24
CA GLY A 143 15.41 1.92 19.37
C GLY A 143 15.93 0.63 18.71
N GLY A 144 15.09 -0.40 18.55
CA GLY A 144 15.45 -1.64 17.85
C GLY A 144 15.47 -1.53 16.32
N GLU A 145 14.92 -0.46 15.76
CA GLU A 145 14.88 -0.20 14.31
C GLU A 145 16.05 0.67 13.83
N VAL A 146 16.81 1.27 14.77
CA VAL A 146 17.92 2.18 14.48
C VAL A 146 19.26 1.58 14.85
N SER A 147 20.19 1.57 13.91
CA SER A 147 21.58 1.16 14.11
C SER A 147 22.53 2.21 13.52
N GLY A 148 23.10 3.04 14.38
CA GLY A 148 23.97 4.14 13.96
C GLY A 148 23.21 5.14 13.08
N ASN A 149 23.64 5.29 11.84
CA ASN A 149 23.01 6.17 10.83
C ASN A 149 21.99 5.45 9.91
N ILE A 150 21.61 4.24 10.27
CA ILE A 150 20.67 3.44 9.49
C ILE A 150 19.39 3.22 10.31
N TYR A 151 18.24 3.47 9.69
CA TYR A 151 16.92 3.16 10.20
C TYR A 151 16.22 2.16 9.28
N THR A 152 15.78 1.02 9.84
CA THR A 152 15.08 -0.04 9.09
C THR A 152 13.70 -0.25 9.68
N THR A 153 12.69 -0.21 8.84
CA THR A 153 11.28 -0.36 9.26
C THR A 153 10.44 -0.93 8.12
N SER A 154 9.21 -1.34 8.43
CA SER A 154 8.18 -1.65 7.43
C SER A 154 7.12 -0.56 7.39
N LEU A 155 6.53 -0.34 6.21
CA LEU A 155 5.51 0.67 5.99
C LEU A 155 4.20 0.01 5.57
N SER A 156 3.08 0.47 6.14
CA SER A 156 1.73 -0.02 5.80
C SER A 156 0.91 0.96 4.95
N GLY A 157 1.44 2.14 4.71
CA GLY A 157 0.83 3.21 3.93
C GLY A 157 1.84 4.33 3.71
N GLN A 158 1.49 5.33 2.89
CA GLN A 158 2.34 6.49 2.65
C GLN A 158 2.86 7.06 3.97
N SER A 159 4.15 7.28 4.06
CA SER A 159 4.81 7.74 5.28
C SER A 159 5.95 8.70 4.98
N THR A 160 6.11 9.70 5.84
CA THR A 160 7.26 10.58 5.85
C THR A 160 8.31 10.04 6.82
N ILE A 161 9.54 9.98 6.37
CA ILE A 161 10.70 9.62 7.19
C ILE A 161 11.58 10.87 7.30
N THR A 162 11.83 11.29 8.53
CA THR A 162 12.68 12.46 8.82
C THR A 162 13.86 12.01 9.65
N VAL A 163 15.03 12.51 9.33
CA VAL A 163 16.22 12.40 10.19
C VAL A 163 16.64 13.77 10.67
N ILE A 164 17.01 13.87 11.94
CA ILE A 164 17.76 15.00 12.51
C ILE A 164 19.18 14.51 12.72
N VAL A 165 20.12 15.22 12.11
CA VAL A 165 21.57 14.96 12.25
C VAL A 165 22.15 16.06 13.11
N THR A 166 22.84 15.70 14.18
CA THR A 166 23.46 16.62 15.14
C THR A 166 24.94 16.34 15.25
N ASN A 167 25.78 17.37 15.08
CA ASN A 167 27.23 17.24 15.22
C ASN A 167 27.70 17.34 16.68
N SER A 168 29.00 17.14 16.93
CA SER A 168 29.62 17.22 18.26
C SER A 168 29.48 18.58 18.96
N ALA A 169 29.21 19.65 18.20
CA ALA A 169 28.93 20.98 18.72
C ALA A 169 27.44 21.21 19.05
N SER A 170 26.62 20.16 19.01
CA SER A 170 25.15 20.19 19.21
C SER A 170 24.40 21.01 18.15
N CYS A 171 24.99 21.24 16.98
CA CYS A 171 24.31 21.88 15.86
C CYS A 171 23.62 20.84 15.00
N SER A 172 22.37 21.05 14.67
CA SER A 172 21.56 20.08 13.96
C SER A 172 20.94 20.62 12.67
N SER A 173 20.69 19.71 11.73
CA SER A 173 19.83 19.95 10.59
C SER A 173 18.97 18.70 10.33
N SER A 174 17.96 18.85 9.48
CA SER A 174 17.05 17.75 9.18
C SER A 174 16.87 17.52 7.69
N ARG A 175 16.49 16.28 7.35
CA ARG A 175 16.08 15.88 5.99
C ARG A 175 14.87 14.98 6.08
N THR A 176 13.89 15.18 5.18
CA THR A 176 12.67 14.37 5.10
C THR A 176 12.58 13.73 3.71
N LEU A 177 12.14 12.48 3.67
CA LEU A 177 11.70 11.76 2.48
C LEU A 177 10.24 11.35 2.66
N THR A 178 9.47 11.39 1.58
CA THR A 178 8.13 10.80 1.52
C THR A 178 8.22 9.50 0.77
N MET A 179 7.73 8.41 1.39
CA MET A 179 7.68 7.07 0.83
C MET A 179 6.27 6.77 0.37
N ASP A 180 6.14 6.36 -0.88
CA ASP A 180 4.87 5.89 -1.43
C ASP A 180 4.71 4.39 -1.17
N VAL A 181 3.56 4.03 -0.61
CA VAL A 181 3.18 2.63 -0.34
C VAL A 181 1.83 2.39 -1.00
N PRO A 182 1.81 1.72 -2.16
CA PRO A 182 0.57 1.40 -2.84
C PRO A 182 -0.23 0.40 -2.01
N VAL A 183 -1.47 0.76 -1.71
CA VAL A 183 -2.43 -0.08 -0.99
C VAL A 183 -3.70 -0.15 -1.81
N LEU A 184 -4.24 -1.36 -1.96
CA LEU A 184 -5.52 -1.55 -2.63
C LEU A 184 -6.65 -1.06 -1.73
N ALA A 185 -7.46 -0.11 -2.21
CA ALA A 185 -8.62 0.40 -1.49
C ALA A 185 -9.86 -0.48 -1.73
N SER A 186 -9.98 -1.05 -2.95
CA SER A 186 -11.04 -1.98 -3.32
C SER A 186 -10.54 -2.96 -4.39
N PRO A 187 -10.84 -4.26 -4.29
CA PRO A 187 -10.53 -5.23 -5.35
C PRO A 187 -11.44 -5.10 -6.58
N GLY A 188 -12.49 -4.29 -6.48
CA GLY A 188 -13.54 -4.22 -7.49
C GLY A 188 -14.44 -5.45 -7.49
N VAL A 189 -15.44 -5.43 -8.37
CA VAL A 189 -16.44 -6.50 -8.55
C VAL A 189 -16.39 -7.00 -9.97
N ILE A 190 -16.50 -8.31 -10.16
CA ILE A 190 -16.59 -8.99 -11.45
C ILE A 190 -17.99 -9.53 -11.65
N ALA A 191 -18.44 -9.56 -12.87
CA ALA A 191 -19.68 -10.13 -13.40
C ALA A 191 -20.89 -10.08 -12.46
N ASP A 192 -22.04 -9.93 -13.07
CA ASP A 192 -23.34 -10.12 -12.49
C ASP A 192 -24.22 -10.71 -13.62
N PRO A 193 -24.81 -11.89 -13.45
CA PRO A 193 -25.00 -12.65 -12.20
C PRO A 193 -23.73 -13.36 -11.72
N THR A 194 -23.72 -13.67 -10.40
CA THR A 194 -22.62 -14.43 -9.75
C THR A 194 -22.74 -15.94 -9.99
N ASP A 195 -23.90 -16.41 -10.45
CA ASP A 195 -24.18 -17.81 -10.75
C ASP A 195 -24.59 -17.97 -12.20
N ILE A 196 -23.83 -18.75 -12.97
CA ILE A 196 -24.01 -18.97 -14.39
C ILE A 196 -24.20 -20.47 -14.62
N THR A 197 -25.28 -20.83 -15.33
CA THR A 197 -25.52 -22.21 -15.75
C THR A 197 -25.37 -22.33 -17.26
N LEU A 198 -24.57 -23.28 -17.73
CA LEU A 198 -24.27 -23.54 -19.13
C LEU A 198 -24.43 -25.02 -19.47
N CYS A 199 -24.83 -25.32 -20.70
CA CYS A 199 -24.63 -26.67 -21.25
C CYS A 199 -23.18 -26.84 -21.73
N ILE A 200 -22.66 -28.07 -21.71
CA ILE A 200 -21.33 -28.36 -22.26
C ILE A 200 -21.37 -28.03 -23.76
N GLY A 201 -20.43 -27.21 -24.19
CA GLY A 201 -20.35 -26.71 -25.56
C GLY A 201 -20.87 -25.28 -25.73
N ASP A 202 -21.59 -24.74 -24.77
CA ASP A 202 -21.96 -23.33 -24.78
C ASP A 202 -20.73 -22.44 -24.60
N SER A 203 -20.77 -21.27 -25.22
CA SER A 203 -19.74 -20.25 -25.05
C SER A 203 -20.16 -19.27 -23.97
N LEU A 204 -19.36 -19.16 -22.93
CA LEU A 204 -19.48 -18.03 -21.99
C LEU A 204 -18.91 -16.77 -22.65
N GLY A 205 -19.62 -15.67 -22.59
CA GLY A 205 -19.10 -14.35 -23.02
C GLY A 205 -17.98 -13.86 -22.10
N ASP A 206 -17.25 -12.84 -22.53
CA ASP A 206 -16.19 -12.24 -21.71
C ASP A 206 -16.72 -11.80 -20.33
N MET A 207 -16.00 -12.18 -19.28
CA MET A 207 -16.36 -11.82 -17.91
C MET A 207 -15.83 -10.43 -17.58
N ALA A 208 -16.71 -9.44 -17.66
CA ALA A 208 -16.35 -8.03 -17.46
C ALA A 208 -16.24 -7.64 -15.98
N SER A 209 -15.49 -6.60 -15.71
CA SER A 209 -15.49 -5.91 -14.43
C SER A 209 -16.73 -5.02 -14.32
N THR A 210 -17.57 -5.23 -13.32
CA THR A 210 -18.73 -4.35 -13.04
C THR A 210 -18.33 -3.15 -12.19
N SER A 211 -17.29 -3.28 -11.37
CA SER A 211 -16.59 -2.14 -10.79
C SER A 211 -15.08 -2.38 -10.82
N ALA A 212 -14.33 -1.33 -11.15
CA ALA A 212 -12.87 -1.39 -11.18
C ALA A 212 -12.29 -1.53 -9.77
N ALA A 213 -11.14 -2.19 -9.66
CA ALA A 213 -10.33 -2.10 -8.46
C ALA A 213 -9.72 -0.70 -8.33
N THR A 214 -9.58 -0.22 -7.11
CA THR A 214 -9.04 1.11 -6.82
C THR A 214 -7.91 1.03 -5.80
N THR A 215 -6.95 1.96 -5.91
CA THR A 215 -5.87 2.12 -4.93
C THR A 215 -6.13 3.35 -4.05
N ASN A 216 -5.35 3.50 -2.97
CA ASN A 216 -5.33 4.71 -2.18
C ASN A 216 -4.93 5.93 -3.04
N THR A 217 -5.58 7.06 -2.81
CA THR A 217 -5.44 8.29 -3.63
C THR A 217 -4.31 9.22 -3.20
N ASN A 218 -3.64 8.95 -2.07
CA ASN A 218 -2.64 9.84 -1.47
C ASN A 218 -1.20 9.45 -1.82
N LEU A 219 -0.94 9.18 -3.10
CA LEU A 219 0.40 8.86 -3.57
C LEU A 219 1.02 10.11 -4.22
N SER A 220 2.29 10.38 -3.91
CA SER A 220 3.01 11.54 -4.44
C SER A 220 3.37 11.38 -5.92
N SER A 221 3.34 10.17 -6.44
CA SER A 221 3.57 9.86 -7.84
C SER A 221 2.26 9.56 -8.57
N SER A 222 2.01 10.26 -9.67
CA SER A 222 0.86 10.08 -10.57
C SER A 222 1.02 8.82 -11.43
N GLY A 223 0.98 7.64 -10.84
CA GLY A 223 1.24 6.40 -11.55
C GLY A 223 0.75 5.13 -10.85
N SER A 224 -0.19 5.27 -9.90
CA SER A 224 -0.78 4.10 -9.27
C SER A 224 -1.59 3.32 -10.30
N MET A 225 -1.18 2.10 -10.60
CA MET A 225 -1.88 1.18 -11.47
C MET A 225 -2.41 0.00 -10.66
N VAL A 226 -3.43 -0.63 -11.18
CA VAL A 226 -3.93 -1.90 -10.65
C VAL A 226 -3.56 -2.98 -11.65
N SER A 227 -2.89 -4.01 -11.20
CA SER A 227 -2.71 -5.24 -11.97
C SER A 227 -3.64 -6.33 -11.48
N TYR A 228 -3.88 -7.31 -12.33
CA TYR A 228 -4.85 -8.36 -12.08
C TYR A 228 -4.24 -9.74 -12.36
N GLN A 229 -4.81 -10.76 -11.69
CA GLN A 229 -4.61 -12.17 -11.98
C GLN A 229 -5.92 -12.91 -11.78
N TRP A 230 -6.43 -13.54 -12.82
CA TRP A 230 -7.61 -14.38 -12.72
C TRP A 230 -7.26 -15.76 -12.21
N GLN A 231 -8.15 -16.30 -11.39
CA GLN A 231 -7.99 -17.60 -10.78
C GLN A 231 -9.27 -18.43 -10.93
N THR A 232 -9.08 -19.73 -10.99
CA THR A 232 -10.16 -20.71 -11.04
C THR A 232 -9.93 -21.82 -10.03
N ARG A 233 -11.01 -22.49 -9.63
CA ARG A 233 -10.98 -23.76 -8.90
C ARG A 233 -12.19 -24.61 -9.27
N THR A 234 -12.01 -25.93 -9.34
CA THR A 234 -13.07 -26.90 -9.68
C THR A 234 -13.80 -27.46 -8.46
N ASN A 235 -13.23 -27.28 -7.28
CA ASN A 235 -13.91 -27.56 -6.00
C ASN A 235 -13.24 -26.77 -4.87
N VAL A 236 -13.94 -26.58 -3.76
CA VAL A 236 -13.46 -25.79 -2.63
C VAL A 236 -12.19 -26.37 -2.00
N ALA A 237 -12.00 -27.68 -2.06
CA ALA A 237 -10.82 -28.36 -1.50
C ALA A 237 -9.57 -28.23 -2.39
N ALA A 238 -9.72 -27.96 -3.69
CA ALA A 238 -8.62 -27.95 -4.65
C ALA A 238 -7.74 -26.70 -4.61
N GLY A 239 -8.11 -25.67 -3.86
CA GLY A 239 -7.38 -24.40 -3.86
C GLY A 239 -7.49 -23.65 -5.19
N TRP A 240 -7.19 -22.36 -5.17
CA TRP A 240 -7.24 -21.49 -6.33
C TRP A 240 -6.00 -21.66 -7.21
N GLN A 241 -6.20 -21.77 -8.53
CA GLN A 241 -5.15 -21.87 -9.54
C GLN A 241 -5.19 -20.64 -10.45
N ASN A 242 -4.02 -20.11 -10.79
CA ASN A 242 -3.93 -19.00 -11.73
C ASN A 242 -4.32 -19.44 -13.15
N ILE A 243 -5.14 -18.66 -13.82
CA ILE A 243 -5.41 -18.79 -15.24
C ILE A 243 -4.24 -18.12 -15.98
N ASN A 244 -3.52 -18.89 -16.77
CA ASN A 244 -2.32 -18.41 -17.47
C ASN A 244 -2.64 -17.20 -18.37
N SER A 245 -1.79 -16.18 -18.30
CA SER A 245 -1.89 -14.96 -19.11
C SER A 245 -3.18 -14.13 -18.90
N ALA A 246 -4.03 -14.48 -17.93
CA ALA A 246 -5.25 -13.76 -17.63
C ALA A 246 -4.97 -12.64 -16.62
N THR A 247 -4.43 -11.52 -17.09
CA THR A 247 -3.94 -10.39 -16.30
C THR A 247 -4.66 -9.06 -16.59
N THR A 248 -5.73 -9.11 -17.38
CA THR A 248 -6.54 -7.93 -17.72
C THR A 248 -7.69 -7.71 -16.74
N SER A 249 -8.31 -6.53 -16.75
CA SER A 249 -9.47 -6.23 -15.91
C SER A 249 -10.67 -7.12 -16.18
N SER A 250 -10.80 -7.63 -17.40
CA SER A 250 -11.83 -8.60 -17.84
C SER A 250 -11.17 -9.92 -18.21
N LEU A 251 -11.86 -11.03 -17.98
CA LEU A 251 -11.42 -12.35 -18.43
C LEU A 251 -11.93 -12.57 -19.86
N LEU A 252 -11.00 -12.65 -20.80
CA LEU A 252 -11.32 -12.99 -22.18
C LEU A 252 -11.51 -14.49 -22.31
N MET A 253 -12.62 -14.91 -22.90
CA MET A 253 -12.98 -16.34 -22.99
C MET A 253 -12.07 -17.15 -23.91
N SER A 254 -11.34 -16.50 -24.81
CA SER A 254 -10.27 -17.15 -25.58
C SER A 254 -9.10 -17.68 -24.73
N SER A 255 -9.00 -17.26 -23.46
CA SER A 255 -7.96 -17.63 -22.50
C SER A 255 -8.45 -18.62 -21.44
N THR A 256 -9.72 -19.06 -21.49
CA THR A 256 -10.32 -19.82 -20.40
C THR A 256 -9.96 -21.30 -20.40
N PRO A 257 -9.89 -21.91 -19.20
CA PRO A 257 -9.89 -23.35 -19.08
C PRO A 257 -11.19 -23.92 -19.67
N VAL A 258 -11.09 -25.07 -20.31
CA VAL A 258 -12.26 -25.84 -20.73
C VAL A 258 -13.08 -26.14 -19.46
N PHE A 259 -14.31 -25.62 -19.40
CA PHE A 259 -15.21 -25.96 -18.33
C PHE A 259 -15.60 -27.43 -18.44
N VAL A 260 -15.22 -28.20 -17.44
CA VAL A 260 -15.59 -29.60 -17.32
C VAL A 260 -16.94 -29.69 -16.62
N ASN A 261 -17.67 -30.82 -16.87
CA ASN A 261 -18.92 -31.07 -16.18
C ASN A 261 -18.79 -30.87 -14.66
N GLY A 262 -19.68 -30.07 -14.10
CA GLY A 262 -19.71 -29.74 -12.69
C GLY A 262 -19.61 -28.23 -12.40
N THR A 263 -19.12 -27.90 -11.23
CA THR A 263 -19.02 -26.52 -10.77
C THR A 263 -17.58 -26.01 -10.86
N THR A 264 -17.42 -24.87 -11.50
CA THR A 264 -16.15 -24.14 -11.57
C THR A 264 -16.37 -22.76 -10.97
N GLU A 265 -15.53 -22.36 -10.03
CA GLU A 265 -15.52 -21.03 -9.48
C GLU A 265 -14.41 -20.19 -10.08
N VAL A 266 -14.69 -18.92 -10.33
CA VAL A 266 -13.76 -17.96 -10.91
C VAL A 266 -13.74 -16.71 -10.03
N ARG A 267 -12.53 -16.16 -9.83
CA ARG A 267 -12.32 -14.87 -9.17
C ARG A 267 -11.18 -14.11 -9.82
N ARG A 268 -11.09 -12.82 -9.55
CA ARG A 268 -9.99 -11.96 -9.94
C ARG A 268 -9.26 -11.47 -8.69
N LEU A 269 -7.95 -11.64 -8.63
CA LEU A 269 -7.10 -10.93 -7.68
C LEU A 269 -6.72 -9.58 -8.27
N ALA A 270 -6.79 -8.53 -7.47
CA ALA A 270 -6.28 -7.21 -7.79
C ALA A 270 -5.07 -6.89 -6.90
N TYR A 271 -4.08 -6.25 -7.49
CA TYR A 271 -2.84 -5.83 -6.83
C TYR A 271 -2.63 -4.35 -7.05
N ALA A 272 -2.13 -3.66 -6.05
CA ALA A 272 -1.74 -2.27 -6.19
C ALA A 272 -0.29 -2.19 -6.70
N ASP A 273 -0.08 -1.46 -7.80
CA ASP A 273 1.21 -1.24 -8.41
C ASP A 273 1.54 0.24 -8.48
N ILE A 274 2.82 0.56 -8.38
CA ILE A 274 3.32 1.92 -8.63
C ILE A 274 4.69 1.86 -9.29
N ASN A 275 4.90 2.66 -10.33
CA ASN A 275 6.19 2.79 -11.01
C ASN A 275 6.85 1.45 -11.35
N SER A 276 6.08 0.45 -11.81
CA SER A 276 6.53 -0.90 -12.11
C SER A 276 6.98 -1.72 -10.89
N VAL A 277 6.68 -1.29 -9.68
CA VAL A 277 6.84 -2.09 -8.46
C VAL A 277 5.55 -2.89 -8.25
N PHE A 278 5.63 -4.20 -8.50
CA PHE A 278 4.50 -5.11 -8.35
C PHE A 278 4.40 -5.62 -6.92
N CYS A 279 3.36 -5.20 -6.21
CA CYS A 279 3.11 -5.63 -4.85
C CYS A 279 2.28 -6.93 -4.81
N LEU A 280 2.86 -8.04 -5.23
CA LEU A 280 2.17 -9.33 -5.37
C LEU A 280 1.82 -10.01 -4.03
N SER A 281 2.40 -9.60 -2.92
CA SER A 281 2.25 -10.28 -1.63
C SER A 281 0.86 -10.15 -1.00
N ALA A 282 -0.01 -9.28 -1.51
CA ALA A 282 -1.31 -8.97 -0.92
C ALA A 282 -2.41 -8.76 -1.97
N GLY A 283 -2.52 -9.67 -2.95
CA GLY A 283 -3.63 -9.64 -3.89
C GLY A 283 -4.97 -9.77 -3.18
N SER A 284 -5.87 -8.82 -3.39
CA SER A 284 -7.22 -8.85 -2.81
C SER A 284 -8.20 -9.46 -3.80
N PRO A 285 -8.99 -10.48 -3.38
CA PRO A 285 -9.95 -11.14 -4.26
C PRO A 285 -11.20 -10.27 -4.49
N SER A 286 -11.72 -10.30 -5.72
CA SER A 286 -13.08 -9.87 -6.04
C SER A 286 -14.11 -10.81 -5.41
N ASN A 287 -15.40 -10.56 -5.69
CA ASN A 287 -16.44 -11.59 -5.56
C ASN A 287 -16.08 -12.85 -6.37
N VAL A 288 -16.71 -13.97 -6.04
CA VAL A 288 -16.60 -15.24 -6.75
C VAL A 288 -17.79 -15.38 -7.70
N VAL A 289 -17.52 -15.85 -8.92
CA VAL A 289 -18.55 -16.26 -9.87
C VAL A 289 -18.54 -17.78 -9.97
N THR A 290 -19.70 -18.39 -9.80
CA THR A 290 -19.90 -19.83 -9.89
C THR A 290 -20.44 -20.18 -11.27
N ILE A 291 -19.77 -21.05 -12.00
CA ILE A 291 -20.18 -21.54 -13.30
C ILE A 291 -20.51 -23.01 -13.14
N THR A 292 -21.77 -23.35 -13.33
CA THR A 292 -22.26 -24.72 -13.32
C THR A 292 -22.47 -25.19 -14.74
N THR A 293 -21.77 -26.26 -15.12
CA THR A 293 -21.91 -26.87 -16.45
C THR A 293 -22.59 -28.22 -16.33
N SER A 294 -23.56 -28.45 -17.20
CA SER A 294 -24.26 -29.72 -17.30
C SER A 294 -24.07 -30.35 -18.68
N ILE A 295 -24.08 -31.67 -18.74
CA ILE A 295 -24.03 -32.41 -19.99
C ILE A 295 -25.39 -32.35 -20.67
N ASP A 296 -25.45 -31.94 -21.92
CA ASP A 296 -26.63 -32.18 -22.75
C ASP A 296 -26.75 -33.71 -22.96
N ARG A 297 -27.85 -34.27 -22.49
CA ARG A 297 -28.11 -35.73 -22.59
C ARG A 297 -28.74 -36.02 -23.92
N ALA A 298 -28.06 -36.79 -24.77
CA ALA A 298 -28.65 -37.32 -25.98
C ALA A 298 -29.53 -38.56 -25.64
N PRO A 299 -30.85 -38.44 -25.69
CA PRO A 299 -31.70 -39.60 -25.46
C PRO A 299 -31.63 -40.55 -26.63
N VAL A 300 -31.47 -41.83 -26.32
CA VAL A 300 -31.54 -42.91 -27.31
C VAL A 300 -32.82 -43.71 -27.05
N ILE A 301 -33.71 -43.76 -28.04
CA ILE A 301 -34.93 -44.54 -27.98
C ILE A 301 -34.64 -45.94 -28.50
N SER A 302 -35.09 -46.96 -27.77
CA SER A 302 -35.14 -48.33 -28.20
C SER A 302 -36.59 -48.83 -28.15
N VAL A 303 -36.93 -49.71 -28.99
CA VAL A 303 -38.24 -50.38 -29.09
C VAL A 303 -38.08 -51.88 -29.00
N SER A 304 -39.00 -52.55 -28.29
CA SER A 304 -38.92 -53.99 -28.06
C SER A 304 -39.12 -54.82 -29.32
N SER A 305 -39.86 -54.31 -30.30
CA SER A 305 -40.05 -54.95 -31.60
C SER A 305 -40.44 -53.94 -32.68
N ASN A 306 -39.87 -54.09 -33.88
CA ASN A 306 -40.20 -53.31 -35.06
C ASN A 306 -39.76 -54.10 -36.32
N PRO A 307 -40.63 -54.45 -37.28
CA PRO A 307 -42.08 -54.07 -37.35
C PRO A 307 -42.98 -54.88 -36.41
N VAL A 308 -44.18 -54.35 -36.17
CA VAL A 308 -45.22 -54.94 -35.33
C VAL A 308 -46.53 -54.95 -36.10
N CYS A 309 -47.28 -56.05 -36.01
CA CYS A 309 -48.62 -56.13 -36.59
C CYS A 309 -49.65 -55.36 -35.71
N SER A 310 -50.70 -54.82 -36.36
CA SER A 310 -51.69 -53.97 -35.68
C SER A 310 -52.27 -54.50 -34.36
N PRO A 311 -52.58 -55.78 -34.16
CA PRO A 311 -53.10 -56.24 -32.88
C PRO A 311 -52.05 -56.25 -31.75
N ASP A 312 -50.77 -56.28 -32.11
CA ASP A 312 -49.68 -56.44 -31.14
C ASP A 312 -49.04 -55.11 -30.71
N ILE A 313 -49.55 -53.95 -31.18
CA ILE A 313 -49.05 -52.61 -30.81
C ILE A 313 -49.00 -52.41 -29.29
N ALA A 314 -50.00 -52.95 -28.57
CA ALA A 314 -50.06 -52.86 -27.10
C ALA A 314 -48.95 -53.68 -26.39
N THR A 315 -48.18 -54.50 -27.12
CA THR A 315 -47.05 -55.26 -26.56
C THR A 315 -45.71 -54.56 -26.77
N MET A 316 -45.69 -53.52 -27.61
CA MET A 316 -44.49 -52.72 -27.81
C MET A 316 -44.13 -51.93 -26.54
N VAL A 317 -42.85 -51.85 -26.29
CA VAL A 317 -42.34 -51.00 -25.22
C VAL A 317 -41.28 -50.09 -25.82
N PHE A 318 -41.51 -48.81 -25.79
CA PHE A 318 -40.48 -47.80 -26.04
C PHE A 318 -39.73 -47.55 -24.75
N SER A 319 -38.41 -47.54 -24.82
CA SER A 319 -37.56 -47.25 -23.66
C SER A 319 -36.57 -46.19 -24.06
N VAL A 320 -36.31 -45.30 -23.16
CA VAL A 320 -35.25 -44.28 -23.32
C VAL A 320 -34.04 -44.67 -22.48
N SER A 321 -32.86 -44.59 -23.04
CA SER A 321 -31.60 -44.56 -22.35
C SER A 321 -30.93 -43.20 -22.62
N THR A 322 -30.46 -42.57 -21.57
CA THR A 322 -29.65 -41.34 -21.69
C THR A 322 -28.19 -41.71 -21.55
N THR A 323 -27.39 -41.42 -22.60
CA THR A 323 -25.93 -41.56 -22.54
C THR A 323 -25.36 -40.32 -21.91
N GLY A 324 -24.70 -40.44 -20.75
CA GLY A 324 -24.05 -39.38 -20.02
C GLY A 324 -24.11 -39.71 -18.53
N SER A 325 -22.98 -39.97 -17.91
CA SER A 325 -22.89 -40.17 -16.48
C SER A 325 -22.91 -38.83 -15.78
N ASP A 326 -24.04 -38.53 -15.14
CA ASP A 326 -24.08 -37.40 -14.22
C ASP A 326 -23.49 -37.84 -12.88
N THR A 327 -22.20 -37.57 -12.69
CA THR A 327 -21.52 -37.90 -11.43
C THR A 327 -21.60 -36.77 -10.40
N GLY A 328 -22.34 -35.68 -10.66
CA GLY A 328 -22.27 -34.48 -9.84
C GLY A 328 -23.56 -33.89 -9.27
N GLY A 329 -24.73 -34.29 -9.73
CA GLY A 329 -25.97 -33.72 -9.21
C GLY A 329 -27.16 -34.66 -9.41
N GLY A 330 -27.82 -35.08 -8.36
CA GLY A 330 -28.95 -35.99 -8.35
C GLY A 330 -30.25 -35.46 -9.00
N GLY A 331 -30.13 -34.80 -10.14
CA GLY A 331 -31.28 -34.35 -10.91
C GLY A 331 -32.03 -35.55 -11.50
N VAL A 332 -33.34 -35.65 -11.26
CA VAL A 332 -34.20 -36.67 -11.83
C VAL A 332 -34.58 -36.23 -13.24
N ASP A 333 -34.28 -37.05 -14.25
CA ASP A 333 -34.76 -36.80 -15.60
C ASP A 333 -36.28 -36.84 -15.63
N THR A 334 -36.88 -35.87 -16.27
CA THR A 334 -38.29 -35.86 -16.60
C THR A 334 -38.45 -36.17 -18.08
N TYR A 335 -39.42 -36.97 -18.40
CA TYR A 335 -39.68 -37.47 -19.74
C TYR A 335 -41.05 -37.03 -20.22
N GLN A 336 -41.18 -36.77 -21.53
CA GLN A 336 -42.43 -36.61 -22.24
C GLN A 336 -42.35 -37.26 -23.58
N TRP A 337 -43.08 -38.34 -23.77
CA TRP A 337 -43.20 -38.99 -25.10
C TRP A 337 -44.10 -38.17 -26.01
N LEU A 338 -43.72 -38.11 -27.27
CA LEU A 338 -44.46 -37.37 -28.29
C LEU A 338 -44.76 -38.30 -29.45
N ARG A 339 -45.93 -38.09 -30.09
CA ARG A 339 -46.36 -38.70 -31.33
C ARG A 339 -46.48 -37.58 -32.38
N ASN A 340 -45.78 -37.71 -33.48
CA ASN A 340 -45.75 -36.72 -34.55
C ASN A 340 -45.51 -35.29 -34.03
N GLY A 341 -44.66 -35.18 -33.01
CA GLY A 341 -44.32 -33.92 -32.35
C GLY A 341 -45.33 -33.41 -31.28
N ALA A 342 -46.48 -34.06 -31.12
CA ALA A 342 -47.48 -33.74 -30.10
C ALA A 342 -47.29 -34.58 -28.83
N PRO A 343 -47.41 -34.00 -27.60
CA PRO A 343 -47.28 -34.73 -26.37
C PRO A 343 -48.34 -35.80 -26.21
N ILE A 344 -47.93 -37.03 -25.83
CA ILE A 344 -48.85 -38.11 -25.42
C ILE A 344 -49.23 -37.90 -23.98
N SER A 345 -50.52 -37.71 -23.69
CA SER A 345 -50.99 -37.41 -22.36
C SER A 345 -50.63 -38.54 -21.35
N GLY A 346 -49.98 -38.17 -20.24
CA GLY A 346 -49.58 -39.09 -19.16
C GLY A 346 -48.34 -39.95 -19.48
N ALA A 347 -47.77 -39.86 -20.64
CA ALA A 347 -46.55 -40.61 -21.05
C ALA A 347 -45.28 -39.90 -20.57
N THR A 348 -45.03 -39.92 -19.25
CA THR A 348 -43.93 -39.20 -18.60
C THR A 348 -42.89 -40.10 -17.92
N ALA A 349 -42.99 -41.43 -18.12
CA ALA A 349 -42.00 -42.38 -17.60
C ALA A 349 -40.87 -42.65 -18.63
N SER A 350 -39.75 -43.19 -18.16
CA SER A 350 -38.63 -43.63 -19.02
C SER A 350 -39.02 -44.79 -19.97
N ARG A 351 -40.19 -45.38 -19.76
CA ARG A 351 -40.80 -46.41 -20.64
C ARG A 351 -42.20 -45.96 -20.97
N TYR A 352 -42.59 -46.22 -22.20
CA TYR A 352 -43.92 -45.98 -22.68
C TYR A 352 -44.42 -47.22 -23.43
N THR A 353 -45.62 -47.69 -23.04
CA THR A 353 -46.34 -48.79 -23.69
C THR A 353 -47.61 -48.20 -24.29
N PRO A 354 -47.77 -48.21 -25.63
CA PRO A 354 -48.96 -47.71 -26.28
C PRO A 354 -50.20 -48.53 -25.92
N ILE A 355 -51.39 -47.92 -25.99
CA ILE A 355 -52.64 -48.63 -25.92
C ILE A 355 -53.04 -49.04 -27.35
N SER A 356 -53.77 -50.14 -27.49
CA SER A 356 -54.27 -50.62 -28.77
C SER A 356 -55.09 -49.53 -29.47
N GLY A 357 -54.67 -49.18 -30.70
CA GLY A 357 -55.27 -48.11 -31.50
C GLY A 357 -54.64 -46.76 -31.40
N ASP A 358 -53.62 -46.57 -30.53
CA ASP A 358 -52.95 -45.29 -30.36
C ASP A 358 -52.09 -44.88 -31.55
N PHE A 359 -51.60 -45.87 -32.36
CA PHE A 359 -50.71 -45.62 -33.45
C PHE A 359 -51.24 -46.14 -34.78
N ILE A 360 -50.86 -45.48 -35.84
CA ILE A 360 -51.05 -45.92 -37.21
C ILE A 360 -49.66 -46.04 -37.92
N ASP A 361 -49.64 -46.78 -39.01
CA ASP A 361 -48.41 -46.90 -39.81
C ASP A 361 -47.88 -45.53 -40.24
N GLY A 362 -46.59 -45.31 -40.04
CA GLY A 362 -45.94 -44.04 -40.34
C GLY A 362 -45.90 -43.03 -39.19
N ASP A 363 -46.50 -43.32 -38.03
CA ASP A 363 -46.34 -42.42 -36.88
C ASP A 363 -44.90 -42.36 -36.40
N GLN A 364 -44.45 -41.14 -36.10
CA GLN A 364 -43.15 -40.87 -35.51
C GLN A 364 -43.22 -40.72 -34.02
N ILE A 365 -42.47 -41.53 -33.30
CA ILE A 365 -42.36 -41.44 -31.84
C ILE A 365 -41.04 -40.78 -31.45
N SER A 366 -41.15 -39.73 -30.66
CA SER A 366 -39.99 -39.02 -30.10
C SER A 366 -40.17 -38.80 -28.63
N ILE A 367 -39.10 -38.37 -27.96
CA ILE A 367 -39.10 -38.09 -26.54
C ILE A 367 -38.43 -36.76 -26.25
N ALA A 368 -39.04 -35.93 -25.43
CA ALA A 368 -38.40 -34.80 -24.81
C ALA A 368 -37.88 -35.23 -23.44
N VAL A 369 -36.64 -35.02 -23.16
CA VAL A 369 -36.00 -35.28 -21.89
C VAL A 369 -35.59 -33.95 -21.29
N SER A 370 -36.01 -33.66 -20.08
CA SER A 370 -35.55 -32.47 -19.34
C SER A 370 -34.95 -32.94 -18.01
N THR A 371 -33.82 -32.42 -17.67
CA THR A 371 -33.24 -32.56 -16.33
C THR A 371 -33.89 -31.52 -15.42
N ALA A 372 -34.51 -31.91 -14.32
CA ALA A 372 -34.83 -30.96 -13.28
C ALA A 372 -33.52 -30.42 -12.72
N SER A 373 -33.25 -29.13 -12.93
CA SER A 373 -32.17 -28.47 -12.21
C SER A 373 -32.42 -28.65 -10.71
N PRO A 374 -31.45 -29.04 -9.90
CA PRO A 374 -31.65 -29.20 -8.46
C PRO A 374 -31.75 -27.83 -7.72
N PHE A 375 -32.08 -26.73 -8.45
CA PHE A 375 -32.22 -25.39 -7.87
C PHE A 375 -33.49 -24.68 -8.33
#